data_eb3b250b273fa4ba90dddca6216cf02f
#
_entry.id   eb3b250b273fa4ba90dddca6216cf02f
#
_cell.length_a   1.000
_cell.length_b   1.000
_cell.length_c   1.000
_cell.angle_alpha   90.00
_cell.angle_beta   90.00
_cell.angle_gamma   90.00
#
_symmetry.space_group_name_H-M   'P 1'
#
loop_
_entity.id
_entity.type
_entity.pdbx_description
1 polymer ?
#
loop_
_entity_poly.entity_id
_entity_poly.type
_entity_poly.pdbx_seq_one_letter_code
_entity_poly.pdbx_strand_id
1 'polypeptide(L)'
;YPGCSVSGYYDSLVAKLITWGQDFNEARVRMSNALDEFLIEGINTTIPLYRTIMNEKNFIERKISTDYLEKYDMLNVMQTELKAKQMKESDSAIASALLFSEYMKGQYNTGNSSKDLSLSNWVRTGNQKNGI
;
A
#
# COMPACT_ATOMS: atom_id res chain seq x y z
N TYR A 1 -21.99 -16.26 5.37
CA TYR A 1 -22.87 -15.12 5.13
C TYR A 1 -22.36 -13.89 5.88
N PRO A 2 -22.71 -12.67 5.48
CA PRO A 2 -22.29 -11.45 6.16
C PRO A 2 -22.66 -11.47 7.64
N GLY A 3 -21.70 -11.11 8.53
CA GLY A 3 -21.90 -11.16 9.97
C GLY A 3 -21.62 -12.53 10.61
N CYS A 4 -21.19 -13.53 9.86
CA CYS A 4 -20.77 -14.80 10.43
C CYS A 4 -19.46 -14.64 11.19
N SER A 5 -19.39 -15.20 12.42
CA SER A 5 -18.18 -15.23 13.22
C SER A 5 -17.48 -16.57 13.08
N VAL A 6 -16.19 -16.56 12.81
CA VAL A 6 -15.35 -17.77 12.82
C VAL A 6 -14.89 -18.02 14.26
N SER A 7 -15.32 -19.14 14.84
CA SER A 7 -14.99 -19.50 16.21
C SER A 7 -13.53 -19.95 16.33
N GLY A 8 -12.82 -19.48 17.38
CA GLY A 8 -11.46 -19.93 17.70
C GLY A 8 -11.33 -21.37 18.22
N TYR A 9 -12.45 -22.09 18.36
CA TYR A 9 -12.47 -23.50 18.79
C TYR A 9 -12.29 -24.50 17.63
N TYR A 10 -12.31 -24.01 16.38
CA TYR A 10 -12.09 -24.82 15.19
C TYR A 10 -10.65 -24.69 14.69
N ASP A 11 -10.33 -25.45 13.63
CA ASP A 11 -9.04 -25.39 12.95
C ASP A 11 -8.75 -23.96 12.42
N SER A 12 -7.47 -23.62 12.29
CA SER A 12 -7.00 -22.32 11.78
C SER A 12 -7.30 -22.08 10.30
N LEU A 13 -7.96 -23.01 9.61
CA LEU A 13 -8.36 -22.91 8.21
C LEU A 13 -9.52 -21.91 8.04
N VAL A 14 -9.22 -20.69 7.62
CA VAL A 14 -10.22 -19.64 7.37
C VAL A 14 -10.78 -19.70 5.95
N ALA A 15 -9.92 -19.92 4.97
CA ALA A 15 -10.29 -19.98 3.56
C ALA A 15 -9.39 -20.95 2.78
N LYS A 16 -9.90 -21.45 1.66
CA LYS A 16 -9.15 -22.25 0.70
C LYS A 16 -9.23 -21.58 -0.67
N LEU A 17 -8.08 -21.14 -1.17
CA LEU A 17 -7.95 -20.56 -2.50
C LEU A 17 -7.50 -21.65 -3.48
N ILE A 18 -8.23 -21.82 -4.57
CA ILE A 18 -7.94 -22.82 -5.60
C ILE A 18 -7.91 -22.12 -6.95
N THR A 19 -6.84 -22.35 -7.71
CA THR A 19 -6.71 -21.89 -9.10
C THR A 19 -6.50 -23.06 -10.06
N TRP A 20 -6.93 -22.88 -11.28
CA TRP A 20 -6.81 -23.87 -12.35
C TRP A 20 -6.02 -23.27 -13.51
N GLY A 21 -5.26 -24.10 -14.21
CA GLY A 21 -4.52 -23.77 -15.42
C GLY A 21 -4.31 -25.00 -16.30
N GLN A 22 -4.04 -24.80 -17.59
CA GLN A 22 -3.73 -25.89 -18.52
C GLN A 22 -2.40 -26.58 -18.17
N ASP A 23 -1.48 -25.81 -17.58
CA ASP A 23 -0.22 -26.32 -17.06
C ASP A 23 0.09 -25.70 -15.67
N PHE A 24 1.17 -26.21 -15.07
CA PHE A 24 1.63 -25.75 -13.76
C PHE A 24 1.97 -24.27 -13.74
N ASN A 25 2.60 -23.74 -14.79
CA ASN A 25 3.01 -22.33 -14.81
C ASN A 25 1.80 -21.40 -14.91
N GLU A 26 0.82 -21.74 -15.73
CA GLU A 26 -0.43 -20.97 -15.82
C GLU A 26 -1.18 -20.98 -14.49
N ALA A 27 -1.34 -22.16 -13.86
CA ALA A 27 -1.98 -22.27 -12.55
C ALA A 27 -1.24 -21.46 -11.48
N ARG A 28 0.11 -21.49 -11.48
CA ARG A 28 0.97 -20.73 -10.58
C ARG A 28 0.81 -19.21 -10.78
N VAL A 29 0.84 -18.73 -12.02
CA VAL A 29 0.65 -17.29 -12.31
C VAL A 29 -0.73 -16.83 -11.88
N ARG A 30 -1.77 -17.62 -12.16
CA ARG A 30 -3.12 -17.31 -11.69
C ARG A 30 -3.21 -17.30 -10.16
N MET A 31 -2.52 -18.20 -9.48
CA MET A 31 -2.45 -18.22 -8.02
C MET A 31 -1.74 -16.98 -7.48
N SER A 32 -0.62 -16.57 -8.09
CA SER A 32 0.09 -15.36 -7.70
C SER A 32 -0.81 -14.11 -7.80
N ASN A 33 -1.49 -13.94 -8.93
CA ASN A 33 -2.41 -12.83 -9.14
C ASN A 33 -3.59 -12.87 -8.15
N ALA A 34 -4.17 -14.05 -7.95
CA ALA A 34 -5.27 -14.21 -6.99
C ALA A 34 -4.84 -13.90 -5.55
N LEU A 35 -3.62 -14.29 -5.14
CA LEU A 35 -3.09 -13.94 -3.81
C LEU A 35 -2.82 -12.44 -3.66
N ASP A 36 -2.48 -11.73 -4.75
CA ASP A 36 -2.27 -10.28 -4.71
C ASP A 36 -3.58 -9.51 -4.54
N GLU A 37 -4.68 -10.02 -5.06
CA GLU A 37 -6.01 -9.43 -4.94
C GLU A 37 -6.76 -9.91 -3.67
N PHE A 38 -6.30 -11.01 -3.04
CA PHE A 38 -6.99 -11.63 -1.91
C PHE A 38 -6.73 -10.86 -0.62
N LEU A 39 -7.74 -10.15 -0.13
CA LEU A 39 -7.66 -9.33 1.07
C LEU A 39 -8.34 -10.03 2.25
N ILE A 40 -7.61 -10.23 3.33
CA ILE A 40 -8.13 -10.65 4.65
C ILE A 40 -7.57 -9.68 5.68
N GLU A 41 -8.45 -9.01 6.40
CA GLU A 41 -8.10 -8.04 7.44
C GLU A 41 -8.43 -8.54 8.83
N GLY A 42 -7.74 -8.00 9.83
CA GLY A 42 -8.00 -8.27 11.25
C GLY A 42 -7.31 -9.51 11.82
N ILE A 43 -6.69 -10.35 10.98
CA ILE A 43 -5.94 -11.54 11.41
C ILE A 43 -4.65 -11.70 10.62
N ASN A 44 -3.65 -12.35 11.21
CA ASN A 44 -2.45 -12.76 10.50
C ASN A 44 -2.75 -14.00 9.65
N THR A 45 -2.32 -13.99 8.40
CA THR A 45 -2.55 -15.07 7.43
C THR A 45 -1.25 -15.57 6.82
N THR A 46 -1.30 -16.73 6.16
CA THR A 46 -0.19 -17.31 5.41
C THR A 46 -0.05 -16.74 3.99
N ILE A 47 -0.89 -15.76 3.58
CA ILE A 47 -0.85 -15.15 2.25
C ILE A 47 0.54 -14.63 1.89
N PRO A 48 1.27 -13.88 2.75
CA PRO A 48 2.61 -13.41 2.42
C PRO A 48 3.59 -14.55 2.10
N LEU A 49 3.54 -15.64 2.87
CA LEU A 49 4.38 -16.81 2.62
C LEU A 49 4.08 -17.44 1.26
N TYR A 50 2.81 -17.61 0.91
CA TYR A 50 2.44 -18.17 -0.39
C TYR A 50 2.84 -17.27 -1.55
N ARG A 51 2.75 -15.94 -1.42
CA ARG A 51 3.26 -14.98 -2.42
C ARG A 51 4.75 -15.18 -2.67
N THR A 52 5.56 -15.29 -1.62
CA THR A 52 7.00 -15.57 -1.74
C THR A 52 7.24 -16.91 -2.42
N ILE A 53 6.54 -17.99 -2.04
CA ILE A 53 6.67 -19.32 -2.65
C ILE A 53 6.32 -19.29 -4.14
N MET A 54 5.23 -18.62 -4.56
CA MET A 54 4.82 -18.57 -5.97
C MET A 54 5.87 -17.92 -6.87
N ASN A 55 6.72 -17.06 -6.34
CA ASN A 55 7.75 -16.34 -7.06
C ASN A 55 9.16 -16.93 -6.88
N GLU A 56 9.31 -17.95 -6.02
CA GLU A 56 10.60 -18.57 -5.74
C GLU A 56 11.03 -19.51 -6.87
N LYS A 57 12.32 -19.42 -7.24
CA LYS A 57 12.90 -20.11 -8.40
C LYS A 57 12.76 -21.63 -8.33
N ASN A 58 13.04 -22.24 -7.18
CA ASN A 58 12.97 -23.70 -7.05
C ASN A 58 11.53 -24.21 -7.13
N PHE A 59 10.55 -23.40 -6.67
CA PHE A 59 9.14 -23.71 -6.85
C PHE A 59 8.75 -23.65 -8.33
N ILE A 60 9.20 -22.64 -9.06
CA ILE A 60 8.97 -22.50 -10.52
C ILE A 60 9.58 -23.68 -11.28
N GLU A 61 10.76 -24.12 -10.88
CA GLU A 61 11.47 -25.27 -11.44
C GLU A 61 10.90 -26.63 -10.98
N ARG A 62 9.84 -26.64 -10.15
CA ARG A 62 9.19 -27.83 -9.58
C ARG A 62 10.10 -28.67 -8.70
N LYS A 63 11.11 -28.09 -8.08
CA LYS A 63 11.99 -28.74 -7.11
C LYS A 63 11.35 -28.72 -5.72
N ILE A 64 10.21 -29.40 -5.60
CA ILE A 64 9.37 -29.39 -4.39
C ILE A 64 9.59 -30.71 -3.64
N SER A 65 9.81 -30.62 -2.33
CA SER A 65 9.92 -31.73 -1.41
C SER A 65 9.15 -31.44 -0.12
N THR A 66 8.95 -32.44 0.72
CA THR A 66 8.20 -32.26 1.99
C THR A 66 8.91 -31.31 2.96
N ASP A 67 10.23 -31.21 2.87
CA ASP A 67 11.11 -30.33 3.66
C ASP A 67 11.36 -28.97 2.98
N TYR A 68 10.61 -28.62 1.93
CA TYR A 68 10.82 -27.46 1.08
C TYR A 68 10.95 -26.14 1.87
N LEU A 69 10.05 -25.90 2.85
CA LEU A 69 10.03 -24.66 3.61
C LEU A 69 11.27 -24.49 4.47
N GLU A 70 11.75 -25.57 5.08
CA GLU A 70 12.95 -25.59 5.91
C GLU A 70 14.22 -25.50 5.05
N LYS A 71 14.28 -26.31 3.99
CA LYS A 71 15.42 -26.41 3.09
C LYS A 71 15.79 -25.08 2.42
N TYR A 72 14.80 -24.29 2.04
CA TYR A 72 15.00 -22.99 1.38
C TYR A 72 14.75 -21.82 2.32
N ASP A 73 14.58 -22.07 3.62
CA ASP A 73 14.40 -21.06 4.66
C ASP A 73 13.35 -20.00 4.28
N MET A 74 12.22 -20.47 3.74
CA MET A 74 11.18 -19.63 3.15
C MET A 74 10.60 -18.60 4.10
N LEU A 75 10.62 -18.86 5.41
CA LEU A 75 10.14 -17.91 6.41
C LEU A 75 11.04 -16.68 6.51
N ASN A 76 12.36 -16.85 6.51
CA ASN A 76 13.30 -15.74 6.56
C ASN A 76 13.31 -14.95 5.23
N VAL A 77 13.19 -15.64 4.10
CA VAL A 77 13.03 -14.99 2.79
C VAL A 77 11.80 -14.10 2.78
N MET A 78 10.64 -14.61 3.18
CA MET A 78 9.40 -13.84 3.31
C MET A 78 9.56 -12.62 4.24
N GLN A 79 10.16 -12.81 5.43
CA GLN A 79 10.36 -11.69 6.37
C GLN A 79 11.26 -10.61 5.81
N THR A 80 12.28 -10.98 5.06
CA THR A 80 13.19 -10.03 4.41
C THR A 80 12.47 -9.24 3.30
N GLU A 81 11.67 -9.91 2.48
CA GLU A 81 10.84 -9.26 1.45
C GLU A 81 9.82 -8.29 2.06
N LEU A 82 9.14 -8.69 3.13
CA LEU A 82 8.18 -7.83 3.82
C LEU A 82 8.84 -6.57 4.40
N LYS A 83 10.01 -6.71 5.03
CA LYS A 83 10.78 -5.55 5.55
C LYS A 83 11.20 -4.62 4.41
N ALA A 84 11.72 -5.16 3.32
CA ALA A 84 12.12 -4.37 2.15
C ALA A 84 10.94 -3.62 1.52
N LYS A 85 9.75 -4.24 1.47
CA LYS A 85 8.53 -3.61 0.98
C LYS A 85 8.08 -2.47 1.89
N GLN A 86 8.05 -2.68 3.20
CA GLN A 86 7.69 -1.65 4.19
C GLN A 86 8.63 -0.44 4.13
N MET A 87 9.94 -0.65 3.95
CA MET A 87 10.91 0.44 3.79
C MET A 87 10.59 1.27 2.53
N LYS A 88 10.36 0.63 1.39
CA LYS A 88 10.00 1.34 0.15
C LYS A 88 8.70 2.13 0.26
N GLU A 89 7.70 1.58 0.93
CA GLU A 89 6.41 2.25 1.15
C GLU A 89 6.57 3.47 2.06
N SER A 90 7.38 3.37 3.14
CA SER A 90 7.66 4.51 4.02
C SER A 90 8.43 5.61 3.30
N ASP A 91 9.45 5.27 2.50
CA ASP A 91 10.24 6.25 1.74
C ASP A 91 9.37 6.98 0.71
N SER A 92 8.48 6.28 0.03
CA SER A 92 7.54 6.86 -0.93
C SER A 92 6.51 7.79 -0.26
N ALA A 93 6.03 7.42 0.93
CA ALA A 93 5.12 8.26 1.71
C ALA A 93 5.81 9.56 2.19
N ILE A 94 7.05 9.47 2.66
CA ILE A 94 7.85 10.65 3.07
C ILE A 94 8.11 11.55 1.86
N ALA A 95 8.52 11.00 0.71
CA ALA A 95 8.75 11.78 -0.50
C ALA A 95 7.49 12.50 -0.98
N SER A 96 6.33 11.84 -0.97
CA SER A 96 5.05 12.45 -1.35
C SER A 96 4.63 13.56 -0.39
N ALA A 97 4.84 13.38 0.92
CA ALA A 97 4.55 14.40 1.93
C ALA A 97 5.45 15.65 1.77
N LEU A 98 6.74 15.46 1.45
CA LEU A 98 7.66 16.57 1.18
C LEU A 98 7.25 17.36 -0.07
N LEU A 99 6.96 16.67 -1.18
CA LEU A 99 6.49 17.31 -2.40
C LEU A 99 5.19 18.09 -2.18
N PHE A 100 4.23 17.52 -1.45
CA PHE A 100 3.00 18.21 -1.09
C PHE A 100 3.25 19.44 -0.23
N SER A 101 4.17 19.36 0.74
CA SER A 101 4.53 20.51 1.59
C SER A 101 5.16 21.66 0.79
N GLU A 102 6.02 21.34 -0.19
CA GLU A 102 6.61 22.35 -1.08
C GLU A 102 5.58 22.97 -2.02
N TYR A 103 4.68 22.16 -2.58
CA TYR A 103 3.56 22.64 -3.39
C TYR A 103 2.67 23.62 -2.62
N MET A 104 2.33 23.30 -1.37
CA MET A 104 1.52 24.18 -0.51
C MET A 104 2.25 25.49 -0.18
N LYS A 105 3.55 25.47 0.10
CA LYS A 105 4.36 26.68 0.31
C LYS A 105 4.36 27.60 -0.91
N GLY A 106 4.45 27.03 -2.12
CA GLY A 106 4.36 27.80 -3.36
C GLY A 106 3.02 28.52 -3.53
N GLN A 107 1.93 27.90 -3.14
CA GLN A 107 0.58 28.49 -3.19
C GLN A 107 0.40 29.64 -2.18
N TYR A 108 0.97 29.53 -0.98
CA TYR A 108 0.90 30.60 0.03
C TYR A 108 1.68 31.84 -0.39
N ASN A 109 2.82 31.69 -1.09
CA ASN A 109 3.61 32.83 -1.56
C ASN A 109 2.96 33.61 -2.73
N THR A 110 2.16 32.94 -3.57
CA THR A 110 1.45 33.63 -4.68
C THR A 110 0.17 34.32 -4.22
N GLY A 111 -0.42 33.90 -3.08
CA GLY A 111 -1.63 34.52 -2.53
C GLY A 111 -1.40 35.84 -1.76
N ASN A 112 -0.16 36.08 -1.31
CA ASN A 112 0.15 37.28 -0.51
C ASN A 112 0.61 38.51 -1.35
N SER A 113 0.96 38.29 -2.63
CA SER A 113 1.40 39.39 -3.51
C SER A 113 0.24 40.22 -4.11
N SER A 114 -1.00 39.75 -4.02
CA SER A 114 -2.16 40.41 -4.64
C SER A 114 -3.10 41.09 -3.65
N LYS A 115 -2.85 41.01 -2.34
CA LYS A 115 -3.72 41.64 -1.31
C LYS A 115 -3.29 43.02 -0.86
N ASP A 116 -2.06 43.47 -1.12
CA ASP A 116 -1.60 44.77 -0.71
C ASP A 116 -1.96 45.93 -1.65
N LEU A 117 -2.48 45.65 -2.85
CA LEU A 117 -2.82 46.70 -3.84
C LEU A 117 -4.28 47.16 -3.77
N SER A 118 -5.18 46.50 -3.05
CA SER A 118 -6.60 46.86 -3.03
C SER A 118 -7.03 47.67 -1.77
N LEU A 119 -6.25 47.62 -0.70
CA LEU A 119 -6.56 48.33 0.53
C LEU A 119 -6.12 49.83 0.52
N SER A 120 -5.14 50.18 -0.32
CA SER A 120 -4.67 51.57 -0.42
C SER A 120 -5.65 52.51 -1.16
N ASN A 121 -6.47 52.00 -2.06
CA ASN A 121 -7.44 52.81 -2.80
C ASN A 121 -8.74 53.09 -2.03
N TRP A 122 -9.12 52.25 -1.10
CA TRP A 122 -10.32 52.47 -0.27
C TRP A 122 -10.11 53.54 0.77
N VAL A 123 -8.92 53.67 1.33
CA VAL A 123 -8.59 54.69 2.36
C VAL A 123 -8.47 56.10 1.76
N ARG A 124 -8.12 56.22 0.47
CA ARG A 124 -7.99 57.52 -0.21
C ARG A 124 -9.32 58.18 -0.60
N THR A 125 -10.36 57.41 -0.82
CA THR A 125 -11.67 57.93 -1.22
C THR A 125 -12.62 58.25 -0.07
N GLY A 126 -12.34 57.76 1.15
CA GLY A 126 -13.15 57.97 2.34
C GLY A 126 -12.95 59.32 3.07
N ASN A 127 -11.84 60.03 2.79
CA ASN A 127 -11.46 61.22 3.54
C ASN A 127 -11.73 62.56 2.83
N GLN A 128 -12.47 62.57 1.69
CA GLN A 128 -12.80 63.82 0.96
C GLN A 128 -14.26 64.25 1.05
N LYS A 129 -15.07 63.73 1.96
CA LYS A 129 -16.44 64.16 2.16
C LYS A 129 -16.74 64.45 3.63
N ASN A 130 -16.03 65.36 4.24
CA ASN A 130 -16.55 66.14 5.38
C ASN A 130 -15.73 67.42 5.48
N GLY A 131 -16.17 68.40 4.74
CA GLY A 131 -15.73 69.78 4.81
C GLY A 131 -16.85 70.68 4.23
N ILE A 132 -17.85 70.94 5.01
CA ILE A 132 -18.64 72.15 5.13
C ILE A 132 -19.26 72.10 6.51
#